data_4f18af7c0b80cffc53af35d7d9012880
#
_entry.id   4f18af7c0b80cffc53af35d7d9012880
#
_cell.length_a   1.000
_cell.length_b   1.000
_cell.length_c   1.000
_cell.angle_alpha   90.00
_cell.angle_beta   90.00
_cell.angle_gamma   90.00
#
_symmetry.space_group_name_H-M   'P 1'
#
loop_
_entity.id
_entity.type
_entity.pdbx_description
1 polymer ?
#
loop_
_entity_poly.entity_id
_entity_poly.type
_entity_poly.pdbx_seq_one_letter_code
_entity_poly.pdbx_strand_id
1 'polypeptide(L)'
;RGTILILGYTSPEEAPLLTRWHLTQTVADIDHGRALAARGRRVHVHLALDTGMHRLGILAENRKEILEAFRLPNLVVDGVFSHLYVSDSLEAEDVAYTQEQLTLFYDTVAWLRTAGYDPGKVHIQSSYGLWNLPAQPCDYVRAGIALYGVRSDDAPVQRSLDLRPVL
;
A
#
# COMPACT_ATOMS: atom_id res chain seq x y z
N ARG A 1 -1.33 -9.98 -19.61
CA ARG A 1 -1.40 -10.69 -18.31
C ARG A 1 -1.15 -9.65 -17.22
N GLY A 2 -2.13 -9.44 -16.33
CA GLY A 2 -1.99 -8.45 -15.25
C GLY A 2 -1.16 -8.97 -14.09
N THR A 3 -0.59 -8.06 -13.29
CA THR A 3 0.05 -8.38 -12.01
C THR A 3 -1.01 -8.51 -10.93
N ILE A 4 -0.88 -9.50 -10.05
CA ILE A 4 -1.76 -9.69 -8.89
C ILE A 4 -0.96 -9.37 -7.63
N LEU A 5 -1.38 -8.34 -6.91
CA LEU A 5 -0.80 -7.96 -5.62
C LEU A 5 -1.67 -8.50 -4.48
N ILE A 6 -1.07 -9.29 -3.60
CA ILE A 6 -1.68 -9.74 -2.35
C ILE A 6 -1.48 -8.63 -1.31
N LEU A 7 -2.57 -7.98 -0.88
CA LEU A 7 -2.52 -6.81 0.02
C LEU A 7 -2.36 -7.16 1.51
N GLY A 8 -2.40 -8.44 1.86
CA GLY A 8 -2.28 -8.92 3.25
C GLY A 8 -1.06 -9.79 3.47
N TYR A 9 -1.00 -10.37 4.65
CA TYR A 9 0.02 -11.33 5.04
C TYR A 9 -0.20 -12.69 4.34
N THR A 10 0.87 -13.30 3.88
CA THR A 10 0.94 -14.69 3.43
C THR A 10 2.08 -15.37 4.16
N SER A 11 1.89 -16.59 4.66
CA SER A 11 2.97 -17.31 5.34
C SER A 11 4.21 -17.42 4.44
N PRO A 12 5.42 -17.20 4.96
CA PRO A 12 6.66 -17.36 4.21
C PRO A 12 6.84 -18.77 3.60
N GLU A 13 6.23 -19.80 4.16
CA GLU A 13 6.20 -21.16 3.61
C GLU A 13 5.59 -21.21 2.22
N GLU A 14 4.70 -20.27 1.89
CA GLU A 14 4.01 -20.18 0.60
C GLU A 14 4.87 -19.49 -0.49
N ALA A 15 6.10 -19.09 -0.20
CA ALA A 15 6.99 -18.48 -1.19
C ALA A 15 7.12 -19.27 -2.51
N PRO A 16 7.12 -20.61 -2.51
CA PRO A 16 7.10 -21.38 -3.75
C PRO A 16 5.86 -21.14 -4.61
N LEU A 17 4.68 -20.96 -3.98
CA LEU A 17 3.44 -20.66 -4.70
C LEU A 17 3.42 -19.23 -5.23
N LEU A 18 3.91 -18.26 -4.45
CA LEU A 18 4.07 -16.88 -4.91
C LEU A 18 4.91 -16.82 -6.19
N THR A 19 6.05 -17.52 -6.21
CA THR A 19 6.93 -17.60 -7.38
C THR A 19 6.25 -18.33 -8.55
N ARG A 20 5.64 -19.48 -8.29
CA ARG A 20 5.00 -20.33 -9.31
C ARG A 20 3.89 -19.58 -10.07
N TRP A 21 3.10 -18.80 -9.33
CA TRP A 21 1.93 -18.10 -9.88
C TRP A 21 2.24 -16.64 -10.25
N HIS A 22 3.50 -16.21 -10.13
CA HIS A 22 3.92 -14.82 -10.41
C HIS A 22 3.10 -13.80 -9.62
N LEU A 23 2.86 -14.09 -8.34
CA LEU A 23 2.15 -13.19 -7.45
C LEU A 23 3.14 -12.21 -6.81
N THR A 24 2.69 -10.97 -6.63
CA THR A 24 3.42 -9.96 -5.87
C THR A 24 2.88 -9.94 -4.44
N GLN A 25 3.76 -10.08 -3.46
CA GLN A 25 3.41 -10.16 -2.05
C GLN A 25 3.60 -8.83 -1.34
N THR A 26 2.72 -8.47 -0.42
CA THR A 26 2.97 -7.39 0.54
C THR A 26 3.96 -7.84 1.61
N VAL A 27 5.00 -7.06 1.83
CA VAL A 27 5.82 -7.15 3.05
C VAL A 27 5.08 -6.42 4.16
N ALA A 28 4.54 -7.18 5.12
CA ALA A 28 3.67 -6.67 6.18
C ALA A 28 4.44 -6.00 7.33
N ASP A 29 5.68 -6.41 7.55
CA ASP A 29 6.67 -5.85 8.46
C ASP A 29 8.07 -6.36 8.07
N ILE A 30 9.11 -5.89 8.75
CA ILE A 30 10.49 -6.30 8.41
C ILE A 30 10.78 -7.78 8.69
N ASP A 31 10.18 -8.35 9.73
CA ASP A 31 10.39 -9.76 10.08
C ASP A 31 9.72 -10.68 9.06
N HIS A 32 8.54 -10.31 8.55
CA HIS A 32 7.92 -10.98 7.40
C HIS A 32 8.83 -10.92 6.16
N GLY A 33 9.41 -9.76 5.87
CA GLY A 33 10.37 -9.61 4.77
C GLY A 33 11.59 -10.52 4.92
N ARG A 34 12.20 -10.56 6.10
CA ARG A 34 13.32 -11.45 6.44
C ARG A 34 12.97 -12.92 6.25
N ALA A 35 11.79 -13.31 6.74
CA ALA A 35 11.30 -14.68 6.65
C ALA A 35 11.03 -15.12 5.20
N LEU A 36 10.43 -14.25 4.37
CA LEU A 36 10.27 -14.49 2.93
C LEU A 36 11.62 -14.62 2.23
N ALA A 37 12.57 -13.72 2.50
CA ALA A 37 13.89 -13.73 1.90
C ALA A 37 14.67 -15.01 2.25
N ALA A 38 14.52 -15.51 3.48
CA ALA A 38 15.15 -16.74 3.97
C ALA A 38 14.67 -18.00 3.23
N ARG A 39 13.53 -17.95 2.53
CA ARG A 39 13.03 -19.11 1.74
C ARG A 39 13.85 -19.37 0.46
N GLY A 40 14.77 -18.49 0.10
CA GLY A 40 15.65 -18.65 -1.06
C GLY A 40 14.90 -18.61 -2.41
N ARG A 41 13.71 -18.07 -2.45
CA ARG A 41 12.91 -17.91 -3.67
C ARG A 41 12.83 -16.43 -4.06
N ARG A 42 13.03 -16.13 -5.33
CA ARG A 42 12.86 -14.78 -5.82
C ARG A 42 11.39 -14.38 -5.82
N VAL A 43 11.00 -13.52 -4.89
CA VAL A 43 9.63 -13.06 -4.69
C VAL A 43 9.54 -11.57 -5.03
N HIS A 44 8.58 -11.21 -5.87
CA HIS A 44 8.22 -9.83 -6.14
C HIS A 44 7.36 -9.29 -4.99
N VAL A 45 7.68 -8.10 -4.50
CA VAL A 45 7.02 -7.56 -3.32
C VAL A 45 6.67 -6.07 -3.46
N HIS A 46 5.58 -5.66 -2.78
CA HIS A 46 5.38 -4.27 -2.41
C HIS A 46 5.61 -4.10 -0.90
N LEU A 47 6.35 -3.07 -0.51
CA LEU A 47 6.51 -2.74 0.91
C LEU A 47 5.30 -1.95 1.39
N ALA A 48 4.65 -2.44 2.43
CA ALA A 48 3.69 -1.62 3.16
C ALA A 48 4.46 -0.66 4.08
N LEU A 49 4.14 0.62 4.02
CA LEU A 49 4.64 1.67 4.91
C LEU A 49 3.52 2.08 5.84
N ASP A 50 3.73 1.94 7.14
CA ASP A 50 2.76 2.41 8.12
C ASP A 50 2.99 3.90 8.39
N THR A 51 2.02 4.69 8.01
CA THR A 51 2.00 6.14 8.18
C THR A 51 0.99 6.60 9.24
N GLY A 52 0.49 5.66 10.06
CA GLY A 52 -0.41 5.98 11.16
C GLY A 52 -1.68 5.13 11.23
N MET A 53 -1.85 4.11 10.35
CA MET A 53 -2.97 3.18 10.49
C MET A 53 -2.71 2.07 11.53
N HIS A 54 -1.44 1.74 11.79
CA HIS A 54 -0.98 0.77 12.78
C HIS A 54 -1.61 -0.63 12.66
N ARG A 55 -1.81 -1.07 11.42
CA ARG A 55 -2.35 -2.41 11.14
C ARG A 55 -1.30 -3.35 10.55
N LEU A 56 -0.55 -2.88 9.59
CA LEU A 56 0.57 -3.56 8.96
C LEU A 56 1.46 -2.52 8.27
N GLY A 57 2.70 -2.87 8.05
CA GLY A 57 3.69 -2.03 7.40
C GLY A 57 4.90 -1.77 8.29
N ILE A 58 6.01 -1.44 7.66
CA ILE A 58 7.18 -0.89 8.34
C ILE A 58 6.86 0.57 8.66
N LEU A 59 7.08 1.01 9.91
CA LEU A 59 6.87 2.42 10.29
C LEU A 59 7.63 3.35 9.33
N ALA A 60 6.94 4.33 8.77
CA ALA A 60 7.51 5.22 7.76
C ALA A 60 8.72 6.02 8.30
N GLU A 61 8.79 6.27 9.61
CA GLU A 61 9.92 6.89 10.28
C GLU A 61 11.10 5.94 10.47
N ASN A 62 10.87 4.61 10.45
CA ASN A 62 11.95 3.63 10.63
C ASN A 62 12.73 3.41 9.31
N ARG A 63 13.45 4.44 8.91
CA ARG A 63 14.25 4.43 7.68
C ARG A 63 15.26 3.29 7.61
N LYS A 64 15.75 2.82 8.75
CA LYS A 64 16.70 1.69 8.81
C LYS A 64 16.06 0.40 8.32
N GLU A 65 14.88 0.05 8.81
CA GLU A 65 14.16 -1.16 8.41
C GLU A 65 13.66 -1.06 6.96
N ILE A 66 13.22 0.12 6.52
CA ILE A 66 12.84 0.34 5.12
C ILE A 66 14.03 0.05 4.20
N LEU A 67 15.22 0.60 4.48
CA LEU A 67 16.41 0.32 3.67
C LEU A 67 16.87 -1.14 3.77
N GLU A 68 16.70 -1.76 4.92
CA GLU A 68 16.96 -3.18 5.08
C GLU A 68 16.06 -3.99 4.16
N ALA A 69 14.75 -3.70 4.11
CA ALA A 69 13.80 -4.39 3.24
C ALA A 69 14.21 -4.35 1.76
N PHE A 70 14.73 -3.21 1.27
CA PHE A 70 15.25 -3.08 -0.10
C PHE A 70 16.52 -3.92 -0.36
N ARG A 71 17.24 -4.31 0.69
CA ARG A 71 18.50 -5.05 0.60
C ARG A 71 18.34 -6.54 0.86
N LEU A 72 17.15 -6.99 1.28
CA LEU A 72 16.92 -8.40 1.57
C LEU A 72 17.15 -9.24 0.31
N PRO A 73 17.96 -10.30 0.40
CA PRO A 73 18.20 -11.19 -0.73
C PRO A 73 16.89 -11.86 -1.17
N ASN A 74 16.79 -12.18 -2.44
CA ASN A 74 15.63 -12.85 -3.02
C ASN A 74 14.31 -12.06 -3.02
N LEU A 75 14.28 -10.84 -2.50
CA LEU A 75 13.14 -9.95 -2.67
C LEU A 75 13.40 -8.95 -3.81
N VAL A 76 12.39 -8.74 -4.63
CA VAL A 76 12.38 -7.70 -5.68
C VAL A 76 11.29 -6.71 -5.31
N VAL A 77 11.68 -5.54 -4.85
CA VAL A 77 10.73 -4.48 -4.49
C VAL A 77 10.23 -3.82 -5.76
N ASP A 78 8.98 -4.08 -6.13
CA ASP A 78 8.30 -3.52 -7.30
C ASP A 78 7.44 -2.30 -6.96
N GLY A 79 7.22 -2.05 -5.67
CA GLY A 79 6.41 -0.92 -5.25
C GLY A 79 6.40 -0.68 -3.74
N VAL A 80 5.88 0.48 -3.37
CA VAL A 80 5.63 0.87 -1.98
C VAL A 80 4.21 1.42 -1.85
N PHE A 81 3.56 1.18 -0.72
CA PHE A 81 2.24 1.72 -0.47
C PHE A 81 1.98 1.98 1.01
N SER A 82 0.97 2.80 1.28
CA SER A 82 0.38 2.95 2.60
C SER A 82 -1.14 2.83 2.54
N HIS A 83 -1.80 2.92 3.68
CA HIS A 83 -3.25 2.92 3.80
C HIS A 83 -3.68 4.01 4.77
N LEU A 84 -4.67 4.79 4.34
CA LEU A 84 -5.21 5.89 5.13
C LEU A 84 -6.18 5.35 6.19
N TYR A 85 -6.09 5.86 7.41
CA TYR A 85 -6.87 5.37 8.55
C TYR A 85 -8.32 5.87 8.51
N VAL A 86 -8.52 7.18 8.28
CA VAL A 86 -9.84 7.84 8.41
C VAL A 86 -10.23 8.62 7.13
N SER A 87 -9.85 8.13 5.96
CA SER A 87 -10.19 8.79 4.69
C SER A 87 -11.69 8.75 4.34
N ASP A 88 -12.48 8.04 5.12
CA ASP A 88 -13.93 7.95 5.05
C ASP A 88 -14.66 9.11 5.78
N SER A 89 -13.97 9.81 6.66
CA SER A 89 -14.50 10.96 7.39
C SER A 89 -14.15 12.29 6.71
N LEU A 90 -15.05 13.27 6.84
CA LEU A 90 -14.87 14.68 6.42
C LEU A 90 -14.75 15.62 7.61
N GLU A 91 -14.70 15.10 8.84
CA GLU A 91 -14.47 15.90 10.04
C GLU A 91 -13.07 16.55 10.00
N ALA A 92 -12.96 17.76 10.50
CA ALA A 92 -11.74 18.56 10.36
C ALA A 92 -10.48 17.87 10.94
N GLU A 93 -10.61 17.18 12.07
CA GLU A 93 -9.52 16.44 12.70
C GLU A 93 -9.07 15.24 11.87
N ASP A 94 -10.03 14.49 11.32
CA ASP A 94 -9.78 13.31 10.48
C ASP A 94 -9.15 13.69 9.13
N VAL A 95 -9.61 14.81 8.56
CA VAL A 95 -9.01 15.38 7.34
C VAL A 95 -7.56 15.82 7.61
N ALA A 96 -7.31 16.47 8.75
CA ALA A 96 -5.96 16.86 9.15
C ALA A 96 -5.05 15.63 9.32
N TYR A 97 -5.51 14.60 10.03
CA TYR A 97 -4.78 13.35 10.20
C TYR A 97 -4.49 12.64 8.87
N THR A 98 -5.49 12.58 7.98
CA THR A 98 -5.31 12.04 6.63
C THR A 98 -4.23 12.80 5.86
N GLN A 99 -4.17 14.14 6.01
CA GLN A 99 -3.15 14.96 5.37
C GLN A 99 -1.75 14.72 5.95
N GLU A 100 -1.63 14.48 7.25
CA GLU A 100 -0.37 14.09 7.91
C GLU A 100 0.13 12.76 7.37
N GLN A 101 -0.75 11.75 7.23
CA GLN A 101 -0.40 10.46 6.66
C GLN A 101 0.07 10.59 5.19
N LEU A 102 -0.60 11.42 4.39
CA LEU A 102 -0.19 11.69 3.01
C LEU A 102 1.21 12.34 2.95
N THR A 103 1.43 13.35 3.79
CA THR A 103 2.71 14.05 3.87
C THR A 103 3.82 13.08 4.23
N LEU A 104 3.67 12.33 5.32
CA LEU A 104 4.67 11.35 5.76
C LEU A 104 4.97 10.29 4.69
N PHE A 105 3.92 9.82 3.99
CA PHE A 105 4.08 8.85 2.91
C PHE A 105 4.93 9.40 1.77
N TYR A 106 4.57 10.57 1.23
CA TYR A 106 5.28 11.14 0.10
C TYR A 106 6.69 11.63 0.46
N ASP A 107 6.89 12.13 1.69
CA ASP A 107 8.23 12.45 2.19
C ASP A 107 9.11 11.21 2.29
N THR A 108 8.55 10.07 2.70
CA THR A 108 9.27 8.79 2.71
C THR A 108 9.61 8.31 1.31
N VAL A 109 8.69 8.44 0.35
CA VAL A 109 8.92 8.11 -1.07
C VAL A 109 10.01 9.01 -1.68
N ALA A 110 9.95 10.31 -1.40
CA ALA A 110 10.95 11.27 -1.87
C ALA A 110 12.34 10.99 -1.28
N TRP A 111 12.37 10.68 0.03
CA TRP A 111 13.61 10.30 0.70
C TRP A 111 14.22 9.01 0.11
N LEU A 112 13.43 7.98 -0.17
CA LEU A 112 13.90 6.75 -0.82
C LEU A 112 14.63 7.07 -2.14
N ARG A 113 14.02 7.90 -3.00
CA ARG A 113 14.62 8.33 -4.26
C ARG A 113 15.94 9.06 -4.04
N THR A 114 16.00 9.97 -3.06
CA THR A 114 17.22 10.70 -2.69
C THR A 114 18.31 9.77 -2.15
N ALA A 115 17.92 8.71 -1.44
CA ALA A 115 18.82 7.68 -0.94
C ALA A 115 19.30 6.69 -2.02
N GLY A 116 18.87 6.87 -3.29
CA GLY A 116 19.28 6.05 -4.43
C GLY A 116 18.47 4.76 -4.61
N TYR A 117 17.30 4.66 -3.96
CA TYR A 117 16.39 3.52 -4.11
C TYR A 117 15.18 3.89 -4.98
N ASP A 118 14.86 3.01 -5.91
CA ASP A 118 13.62 3.14 -6.68
C ASP A 118 12.44 2.57 -5.87
N PRO A 119 11.46 3.39 -5.47
CA PRO A 119 10.28 2.89 -4.77
C PRO A 119 9.37 2.04 -5.66
N GLY A 120 9.60 1.98 -6.97
CA GLY A 120 8.74 1.30 -7.92
C GLY A 120 7.35 1.94 -8.02
N LYS A 121 6.32 1.11 -8.00
CA LYS A 121 4.91 1.56 -8.07
C LYS A 121 4.43 2.11 -6.73
N VAL A 122 3.98 3.35 -6.72
CA VAL A 122 3.54 4.06 -5.53
C VAL A 122 2.02 4.11 -5.47
N HIS A 123 1.41 3.73 -4.34
CA HIS A 123 -0.04 3.81 -4.17
C HIS A 123 -0.48 3.98 -2.71
N ILE A 124 -1.54 4.77 -2.48
CA ILE A 124 -2.07 5.04 -1.13
C ILE A 124 -3.60 5.09 -1.10
N GLN A 125 -4.27 5.58 -2.16
CA GLN A 125 -5.71 5.78 -2.16
C GLN A 125 -6.47 4.43 -2.21
N SER A 126 -7.42 4.29 -1.29
CA SER A 126 -8.49 3.28 -1.30
C SER A 126 -9.79 3.87 -1.88
N SER A 127 -10.92 3.18 -1.74
CA SER A 127 -12.21 3.66 -2.21
C SER A 127 -12.58 5.04 -1.66
N TYR A 128 -12.46 5.25 -0.35
CA TYR A 128 -12.74 6.56 0.25
C TYR A 128 -11.71 7.62 -0.13
N GLY A 129 -10.45 7.23 -0.30
CA GLY A 129 -9.44 8.13 -0.85
C GLY A 129 -9.81 8.65 -2.25
N LEU A 130 -10.47 7.83 -3.08
CA LEU A 130 -10.97 8.26 -4.40
C LEU A 130 -12.16 9.23 -4.29
N TRP A 131 -13.05 9.02 -3.33
CA TRP A 131 -14.23 9.87 -3.14
C TRP A 131 -13.90 11.19 -2.46
N ASN A 132 -13.00 11.19 -1.49
CA ASN A 132 -12.83 12.31 -0.56
C ASN A 132 -11.54 13.11 -0.78
N LEU A 133 -10.56 12.59 -1.50
CA LEU A 133 -9.30 13.28 -1.73
C LEU A 133 -9.15 13.72 -3.19
N PRO A 134 -8.37 14.76 -3.46
CA PRO A 134 -7.92 15.07 -4.82
C PRO A 134 -7.06 13.91 -5.37
N ALA A 135 -6.88 13.89 -6.68
CA ALA A 135 -5.97 12.94 -7.32
C ALA A 135 -4.57 13.05 -6.71
N GLN A 136 -4.03 11.93 -6.29
CA GLN A 136 -2.71 11.84 -5.69
C GLN A 136 -1.67 11.44 -6.76
N PRO A 137 -0.39 11.86 -6.61
CA PRO A 137 0.68 11.48 -7.53
C PRO A 137 1.12 10.03 -7.29
N CYS A 138 0.23 9.08 -7.61
CA CYS A 138 0.47 7.66 -7.43
C CYS A 138 0.20 6.87 -8.72
N ASP A 139 0.82 5.69 -8.84
CA ASP A 139 0.71 4.81 -10.02
C ASP A 139 -0.60 4.01 -10.02
N TYR A 140 -1.10 3.65 -8.83
CA TYR A 140 -2.28 2.82 -8.67
C TYR A 140 -3.22 3.37 -7.61
N VAL A 141 -4.49 3.05 -7.77
CA VAL A 141 -5.53 3.18 -6.73
C VAL A 141 -6.08 1.80 -6.40
N ARG A 142 -6.50 1.60 -5.16
CA ARG A 142 -7.04 0.33 -4.69
C ARG A 142 -8.54 0.47 -4.45
N ALA A 143 -9.29 0.60 -5.53
CA ALA A 143 -10.74 0.64 -5.46
C ALA A 143 -11.27 -0.73 -5.02
N GLY A 144 -11.88 -0.80 -3.84
CA GLY A 144 -12.56 -1.96 -3.29
C GLY A 144 -14.07 -1.78 -3.41
N ILE A 145 -14.72 -1.34 -2.32
CA ILE A 145 -16.19 -1.18 -2.27
C ILE A 145 -16.71 -0.19 -3.34
N ALA A 146 -15.90 0.78 -3.76
CA ALA A 146 -16.26 1.70 -4.84
C ALA A 146 -16.60 0.99 -6.15
N LEU A 147 -16.01 -0.18 -6.44
CA LEU A 147 -16.31 -0.97 -7.64
C LEU A 147 -17.72 -1.57 -7.62
N TYR A 148 -18.32 -1.68 -6.43
CA TYR A 148 -19.67 -2.20 -6.25
C TYR A 148 -20.71 -1.07 -6.12
N GLY A 149 -20.28 0.20 -6.16
CA GLY A 149 -21.17 1.35 -6.00
C GLY A 149 -21.75 1.50 -4.58
N VAL A 150 -21.13 0.86 -3.60
CA VAL A 150 -21.59 0.89 -2.20
C VAL A 150 -20.60 1.62 -1.32
N ARG A 151 -21.10 2.20 -0.24
CA ARG A 151 -20.31 2.80 0.84
C ARG A 151 -20.48 1.97 2.11
N SER A 152 -19.56 2.11 3.06
CA SER A 152 -19.66 1.42 4.35
C SER A 152 -20.77 1.97 5.25
N ASP A 153 -21.17 3.21 5.03
CA ASP A 153 -22.20 3.94 5.76
C ASP A 153 -22.83 5.05 4.88
N ASP A 154 -23.72 5.84 5.47
CA ASP A 154 -24.39 6.98 4.84
C ASP A 154 -23.65 8.32 5.02
N ALA A 155 -22.42 8.30 5.54
CA ALA A 155 -21.61 9.51 5.70
C ALA A 155 -21.40 10.23 4.36
N PRO A 156 -21.36 11.58 4.37
CA PRO A 156 -21.18 12.34 3.15
C PRO A 156 -19.81 12.06 2.51
N VAL A 157 -19.75 12.10 1.19
CA VAL A 157 -18.52 12.02 0.41
C VAL A 157 -18.38 13.25 -0.48
N GLN A 158 -17.14 13.65 -0.81
CA GLN A 158 -16.86 14.81 -1.66
C GLN A 158 -17.28 14.58 -3.12
N ARG A 159 -17.25 13.32 -3.57
CA ARG A 159 -17.59 12.94 -4.96
C ARG A 159 -18.40 11.65 -4.95
N SER A 160 -19.37 11.56 -5.83
CA SER A 160 -20.07 10.30 -6.12
C SER A 160 -19.53 9.67 -7.40
N LEU A 161 -19.53 8.35 -7.44
CA LEU A 161 -19.28 7.57 -8.65
C LEU A 161 -20.57 6.82 -8.98
N ASP A 162 -21.27 7.27 -10.01
CA ASP A 162 -22.49 6.62 -10.46
C ASP A 162 -22.12 5.38 -11.28
N LEU A 163 -22.31 4.20 -10.70
CA LEU A 163 -22.18 2.96 -11.42
C LEU A 163 -23.47 2.65 -12.21
N ARG A 164 -23.31 2.23 -13.44
CA ARG A 164 -24.43 1.74 -14.26
C ARG A 164 -24.35 0.24 -14.40
N PRO A 165 -25.44 -0.50 -14.17
CA PRO A 165 -25.48 -1.92 -14.48
C PRO A 165 -25.20 -2.10 -15.97
N VAL A 166 -24.25 -2.98 -16.28
CA VAL A 166 -23.99 -3.43 -17.66
C VAL A 166 -24.61 -4.81 -17.77
N LEU A 167 -25.81 -4.86 -18.32
CA LEU A 167 -26.51 -6.10 -18.69
C LEU A 167 -26.41 -6.30 -20.18
#